data_b5c97bbc42f3197fd89b9b902f60d0b0
#
_entry.id   b5c97bbc42f3197fd89b9b902f60d0b0
#
_cell.length_a   1.000
_cell.length_b   1.000
_cell.length_c   1.000
_cell.angle_alpha   90.00
_cell.angle_beta   90.00
_cell.angle_gamma   90.00
#
_symmetry.space_group_name_H-M   'P 1'
#
loop_
_entity.id
_entity.type
_entity.pdbx_description
1 polymer ?
#
loop_
_entity_poly.entity_id
_entity_poly.type
_entity_poly.pdbx_seq_one_letter_code
_entity_poly.pdbx_strand_id
1 'polypeptide(L)'
;MASYETEHGIDRVDQTESRSRRPDLSSFFNLLSQITPDRPEERAREYALPVPGDVSAAFTSLAEAFQIIQRENDHADSNLLQDMISSLMAAAEHPPREVKGVDEEYIAGLERVNIKTIKKDAECPICGNAFVDDPHPLVVRLPCHPTHIFDLECIRPWLLLNGTCPLDRMDLAQRERDRKQKLLEEIQKNAAPDDDEEEWDGLYG
;
A
#
# COMPACT_ATOMS: atom_id res chain seq x y z
N MET A 1 40.15 -7.04 -31.67
CA MET A 1 39.36 -5.92 -31.16
C MET A 1 38.91 -6.31 -29.77
N ALA A 2 39.43 -5.65 -28.73
CA ALA A 2 38.97 -5.90 -27.35
C ALA A 2 37.54 -5.39 -27.21
N SER A 3 36.70 -6.15 -26.53
CA SER A 3 35.33 -5.73 -26.25
C SER A 3 35.33 -4.54 -25.25
N TYR A 4 34.42 -3.58 -25.44
CA TYR A 4 34.24 -2.39 -24.60
C TYR A 4 34.16 -2.73 -23.10
N GLU A 5 33.60 -3.90 -22.78
CA GLU A 5 33.45 -4.42 -21.41
C GLU A 5 34.78 -4.72 -20.72
N THR A 6 35.82 -5.10 -21.50
CA THR A 6 37.14 -5.46 -20.97
C THR A 6 38.02 -4.23 -20.64
N GLU A 7 37.77 -3.09 -21.29
CA GLU A 7 38.51 -1.83 -21.07
C GLU A 7 38.07 -1.05 -19.83
N HIS A 8 36.84 -1.29 -19.34
CA HIS A 8 36.25 -0.52 -18.23
C HIS A 8 36.10 -1.30 -16.92
N GLY A 9 36.66 -2.54 -16.86
CA GLY A 9 36.65 -3.32 -15.61
C GLY A 9 35.23 -3.55 -15.03
N ILE A 10 34.25 -3.69 -15.93
CA ILE A 10 32.88 -4.04 -15.52
C ILE A 10 32.89 -5.55 -15.29
N ASP A 11 33.18 -5.93 -14.05
CA ASP A 11 32.93 -7.31 -13.63
C ASP A 11 31.45 -7.58 -13.81
N ARG A 12 31.12 -8.55 -14.66
CA ARG A 12 29.76 -9.10 -14.69
C ARG A 12 29.53 -9.73 -13.34
N VAL A 13 28.88 -8.98 -12.45
CA VAL A 13 28.28 -9.55 -11.24
C VAL A 13 27.34 -10.64 -11.74
N ASP A 14 27.71 -11.87 -11.45
CA ASP A 14 26.95 -13.06 -11.80
C ASP A 14 25.54 -12.92 -11.17
N GLN A 15 24.55 -12.57 -11.99
CA GLN A 15 23.16 -12.32 -11.54
C GLN A 15 22.42 -13.63 -11.23
N THR A 16 23.13 -14.69 -10.92
CA THR A 16 22.58 -16.01 -10.59
C THR A 16 22.32 -16.22 -9.10
N GLU A 17 22.48 -15.20 -8.24
CA GLU A 17 21.97 -15.31 -6.88
C GLU A 17 20.47 -15.03 -6.90
N SER A 18 19.72 -16.06 -6.57
CA SER A 18 18.27 -16.16 -6.39
C SER A 18 17.58 -14.84 -6.01
N ARG A 19 17.36 -13.96 -6.98
CA ARG A 19 16.33 -12.94 -6.82
C ARG A 19 15.02 -13.70 -6.67
N SER A 20 14.46 -13.67 -5.48
CA SER A 20 13.06 -14.00 -5.28
C SER A 20 12.29 -13.39 -6.44
N ARG A 21 11.71 -14.25 -7.30
CA ARG A 21 10.97 -13.80 -8.48
C ARG A 21 9.68 -13.17 -7.99
N ARG A 22 9.75 -11.88 -7.69
CA ARG A 22 8.54 -11.10 -7.44
C ARG A 22 7.82 -10.98 -8.78
N PRO A 23 6.50 -11.20 -8.82
CA PRO A 23 5.73 -11.04 -10.04
C PRO A 23 5.78 -9.58 -10.50
N ASP A 24 5.73 -9.38 -11.82
CA ASP A 24 5.61 -8.04 -12.40
C ASP A 24 4.22 -7.48 -12.13
N LEU A 25 4.14 -6.43 -11.33
CA LEU A 25 2.91 -5.72 -10.96
C LEU A 25 2.66 -4.46 -11.81
N SER A 26 3.42 -4.25 -12.89
CA SER A 26 3.29 -3.04 -13.74
C SER A 26 1.89 -2.88 -14.32
N SER A 27 1.29 -3.97 -14.80
CA SER A 27 -0.08 -3.98 -15.31
C SER A 27 -1.11 -3.64 -14.24
N PHE A 28 -0.93 -4.18 -13.03
CA PHE A 28 -1.76 -3.87 -11.88
C PHE A 28 -1.71 -2.39 -11.52
N PHE A 29 -0.52 -1.80 -11.38
CA PHE A 29 -0.39 -0.38 -11.05
C PHE A 29 -0.92 0.53 -12.15
N ASN A 30 -0.83 0.14 -13.41
CA ASN A 30 -1.44 0.87 -14.51
C ASN A 30 -2.99 0.86 -14.42
N LEU A 31 -3.60 -0.29 -14.14
CA LEU A 31 -5.04 -0.38 -13.90
C LEU A 31 -5.46 0.42 -12.67
N LEU A 32 -4.69 0.30 -11.58
CA LEU A 32 -4.96 1.02 -10.34
C LEU A 32 -4.98 2.54 -10.56
N SER A 33 -4.02 3.09 -11.28
CA SER A 33 -3.97 4.54 -11.58
C SER A 33 -5.17 5.04 -12.38
N GLN A 34 -5.80 4.18 -13.18
CA GLN A 34 -7.01 4.51 -13.93
C GLN A 34 -8.26 4.56 -13.05
N ILE A 35 -8.34 3.69 -12.03
CA ILE A 35 -9.49 3.60 -11.13
C ILE A 35 -9.38 4.49 -9.88
N THR A 36 -8.16 4.85 -9.48
CA THR A 36 -7.86 5.73 -8.34
C THR A 36 -6.93 6.85 -8.76
N PRO A 37 -7.36 7.83 -9.56
CA PRO A 37 -6.49 8.93 -9.96
C PRO A 37 -6.08 9.77 -8.75
N ASP A 38 -4.78 10.03 -8.62
CA ASP A 38 -4.17 10.76 -7.50
C ASP A 38 -4.65 12.22 -7.39
N ARG A 39 -5.15 12.78 -8.50
CA ARG A 39 -5.64 14.16 -8.56
C ARG A 39 -7.07 14.21 -9.05
N PRO A 40 -7.95 14.99 -8.38
CA PRO A 40 -9.32 15.22 -8.86
C PRO A 40 -9.37 15.79 -10.28
N GLU A 41 -8.33 16.54 -10.67
CA GLU A 41 -8.19 17.19 -11.98
C GLU A 41 -7.88 16.20 -13.12
N GLU A 42 -7.31 15.04 -12.80
CA GLU A 42 -6.98 13.97 -13.75
C GLU A 42 -8.20 13.09 -14.08
N ARG A 43 -9.30 13.24 -13.35
CA ARG A 43 -10.56 12.60 -13.70
C ARG A 43 -11.11 13.24 -14.96
N ALA A 44 -11.28 12.45 -16.00
CA ALA A 44 -11.87 12.91 -17.25
C ALA A 44 -13.26 13.55 -17.08
N ARG A 45 -13.91 13.30 -15.93
CA ARG A 45 -15.18 13.91 -15.49
C ARG A 45 -15.20 13.95 -13.98
N GLU A 46 -15.55 15.09 -13.39
CA GLU A 46 -15.58 15.38 -11.94
C GLU A 46 -16.39 14.38 -11.10
N TYR A 47 -17.28 13.60 -11.73
CA TYR A 47 -18.17 12.62 -11.10
C TYR A 47 -18.08 11.21 -11.74
N ALA A 48 -17.04 10.93 -12.54
CA ALA A 48 -16.90 9.63 -13.15
C ALA A 48 -16.50 8.58 -12.09
N LEU A 49 -17.41 7.65 -11.79
CA LEU A 49 -17.08 6.46 -11.02
C LEU A 49 -16.21 5.53 -11.88
N PRO A 50 -15.28 4.79 -11.27
CA PRO A 50 -14.53 3.76 -11.98
C PRO A 50 -15.46 2.80 -12.71
N VAL A 51 -15.06 2.38 -13.91
CA VAL A 51 -15.82 1.37 -14.65
C VAL A 51 -15.73 0.04 -13.88
N PRO A 52 -16.85 -0.65 -13.58
CA PRO A 52 -16.81 -1.90 -12.82
C PRO A 52 -15.87 -2.95 -13.41
N GLY A 53 -15.73 -2.98 -14.74
CA GLY A 53 -14.79 -3.88 -15.42
C GLY A 53 -13.32 -3.58 -15.11
N ASP A 54 -12.95 -2.32 -15.00
CA ASP A 54 -11.56 -1.93 -14.68
C ASP A 54 -11.24 -2.25 -13.21
N VAL A 55 -12.21 -2.05 -12.31
CA VAL A 55 -12.10 -2.44 -10.90
C VAL A 55 -11.93 -3.96 -10.78
N SER A 56 -12.80 -4.74 -11.46
CA SER A 56 -12.69 -6.20 -11.51
C SER A 56 -11.34 -6.67 -12.04
N ALA A 57 -10.83 -6.05 -13.11
CA ALA A 57 -9.53 -6.37 -13.69
C ALA A 57 -8.37 -6.11 -12.72
N ALA A 58 -8.41 -5.02 -11.94
CA ALA A 58 -7.38 -4.72 -10.93
C ALA A 58 -7.35 -5.79 -9.82
N PHE A 59 -8.51 -6.18 -9.31
CA PHE A 59 -8.63 -7.25 -8.31
C PHE A 59 -8.13 -8.60 -8.85
N THR A 60 -8.50 -8.95 -10.08
CA THR A 60 -8.06 -10.20 -10.74
C THR A 60 -6.55 -10.20 -10.94
N SER A 61 -5.98 -9.11 -11.45
CA SER A 61 -4.53 -8.98 -11.69
C SER A 61 -3.71 -9.16 -10.41
N LEU A 62 -4.16 -8.59 -9.30
CA LEU A 62 -3.48 -8.78 -8.01
C LEU A 62 -3.64 -10.21 -7.47
N ALA A 63 -4.81 -10.81 -7.64
CA ALA A 63 -5.03 -12.21 -7.27
C ALA A 63 -4.10 -13.16 -8.03
N GLU A 64 -3.93 -12.96 -9.33
CA GLU A 64 -3.01 -13.73 -10.17
C GLU A 64 -1.56 -13.57 -9.71
N ALA A 65 -1.14 -12.34 -9.38
CA ALA A 65 0.20 -12.09 -8.84
C ALA A 65 0.45 -12.85 -7.53
N PHE A 66 -0.52 -12.85 -6.61
CA PHE A 66 -0.41 -13.62 -5.36
C PHE A 66 -0.44 -15.14 -5.59
N GLN A 67 -1.17 -15.62 -6.60
CA GLN A 67 -1.10 -17.04 -7.00
C GLN A 67 0.29 -17.44 -7.51
N ILE A 68 0.99 -16.55 -8.21
CA ILE A 68 2.36 -16.79 -8.66
C ILE A 68 3.28 -16.89 -7.44
N ILE A 69 3.19 -15.95 -6.51
CA ILE A 69 3.96 -15.98 -5.25
C ILE A 69 3.72 -17.30 -4.49
N GLN A 70 2.46 -17.70 -4.35
CA GLN A 70 2.08 -18.93 -3.65
C GLN A 70 2.66 -20.20 -4.29
N ARG A 71 2.79 -20.22 -5.61
CA ARG A 71 3.33 -21.38 -6.33
C ARG A 71 4.87 -21.42 -6.31
N GLU A 72 5.51 -20.27 -6.29
CA GLU A 72 6.96 -20.16 -6.42
C GLU A 72 7.70 -20.14 -5.08
N ASN A 73 7.00 -19.86 -3.97
CA ASN A 73 7.60 -19.71 -2.65
C ASN A 73 6.95 -20.64 -1.61
N ASP A 74 7.64 -21.72 -1.28
CA ASP A 74 7.21 -22.70 -0.28
C ASP A 74 7.19 -22.14 1.16
N HIS A 75 7.90 -21.03 1.40
CA HIS A 75 7.98 -20.36 2.72
C HIS A 75 6.88 -19.32 2.94
N ALA A 76 6.16 -18.91 1.89
CA ALA A 76 5.03 -18.01 2.02
C ALA A 76 3.91 -18.65 2.87
N ASP A 77 3.22 -17.83 3.65
CA ASP A 77 2.05 -18.33 4.41
C ASP A 77 0.91 -18.68 3.44
N SER A 78 0.81 -19.98 3.13
CA SER A 78 -0.15 -20.48 2.16
C SER A 78 -1.61 -20.21 2.57
N ASN A 79 -1.93 -20.20 3.89
CA ASN A 79 -3.27 -19.91 4.36
C ASN A 79 -3.59 -18.42 4.20
N LEU A 80 -2.64 -17.56 4.56
CA LEU A 80 -2.77 -16.11 4.37
C LEU A 80 -2.98 -15.77 2.90
N LEU A 81 -2.12 -16.28 2.02
CA LEU A 81 -2.24 -16.03 0.58
C LEU A 81 -3.55 -16.57 0.01
N GLN A 82 -4.00 -17.75 0.43
CA GLN A 82 -5.27 -18.31 0.00
C GLN A 82 -6.45 -17.42 0.41
N ASP A 83 -6.45 -16.88 1.63
CA ASP A 83 -7.46 -15.96 2.12
C ASP A 83 -7.44 -14.63 1.34
N MET A 84 -6.25 -14.09 1.07
CA MET A 84 -6.06 -12.88 0.26
C MET A 84 -6.57 -13.07 -1.17
N ILE A 85 -6.17 -14.15 -1.84
CA ILE A 85 -6.61 -14.49 -3.20
C ILE A 85 -8.12 -14.65 -3.24
N SER A 86 -8.71 -15.40 -2.30
CA SER A 86 -10.15 -15.62 -2.24
C SER A 86 -10.93 -14.31 -2.06
N SER A 87 -10.43 -13.41 -1.21
CA SER A 87 -11.01 -12.08 -1.01
C SER A 87 -10.96 -11.23 -2.28
N LEU A 88 -9.83 -11.24 -2.99
CA LEU A 88 -9.65 -10.50 -4.24
C LEU A 88 -10.55 -11.05 -5.34
N MET A 89 -10.67 -12.36 -5.49
CA MET A 89 -11.53 -12.99 -6.48
C MET A 89 -13.01 -12.71 -6.21
N ALA A 90 -13.45 -12.76 -4.96
CA ALA A 90 -14.82 -12.38 -4.59
C ALA A 90 -15.12 -10.90 -4.92
N ALA A 91 -14.15 -10.00 -4.68
CA ALA A 91 -14.26 -8.59 -5.05
C ALA A 91 -14.24 -8.38 -6.57
N ALA A 92 -13.52 -9.21 -7.32
CA ALA A 92 -13.53 -9.19 -8.79
C ALA A 92 -14.87 -9.62 -9.38
N GLU A 93 -15.54 -10.62 -8.79
CA GLU A 93 -16.88 -11.07 -9.22
C GLU A 93 -17.96 -10.02 -8.91
N HIS A 94 -17.83 -9.33 -7.77
CA HIS A 94 -18.77 -8.31 -7.32
C HIS A 94 -18.01 -7.01 -7.02
N PRO A 95 -17.55 -6.29 -8.07
CA PRO A 95 -16.66 -5.14 -7.87
C PRO A 95 -17.35 -4.04 -7.07
N PRO A 96 -16.69 -3.52 -6.04
CA PRO A 96 -17.21 -2.42 -5.26
C PRO A 96 -17.32 -1.16 -6.13
N ARG A 97 -18.29 -0.30 -5.83
CA ARG A 97 -18.45 0.99 -6.52
C ARG A 97 -17.26 1.92 -6.32
N GLU A 98 -16.60 1.80 -5.17
CA GLU A 98 -15.43 2.56 -4.79
C GLU A 98 -14.39 1.61 -4.19
N VAL A 99 -13.13 1.81 -4.58
CA VAL A 99 -12.01 1.09 -3.99
C VAL A 99 -11.78 1.62 -2.57
N LYS A 100 -11.85 0.73 -1.58
CA LYS A 100 -11.73 1.09 -0.14
C LYS A 100 -10.30 1.01 0.37
N GLY A 101 -9.32 1.11 -0.50
CA GLY A 101 -7.92 1.12 -0.12
C GLY A 101 -7.51 2.36 0.66
N VAL A 102 -6.25 2.36 1.10
CA VAL A 102 -5.57 3.55 1.63
C VAL A 102 -4.88 4.29 0.48
N ASP A 103 -4.58 5.57 0.67
CA ASP A 103 -3.81 6.35 -0.28
C ASP A 103 -2.29 6.11 -0.15
N GLU A 104 -1.53 6.57 -1.13
CA GLU A 104 -0.06 6.45 -1.14
C GLU A 104 0.58 7.26 -0.01
N GLU A 105 -0.04 8.36 0.41
CA GLU A 105 0.42 9.18 1.53
C GLU A 105 0.39 8.38 2.84
N TYR A 106 -0.68 7.63 3.08
CA TYR A 106 -0.78 6.72 4.22
C TYR A 106 0.32 5.66 4.19
N ILE A 107 0.56 5.04 3.04
CA ILE A 107 1.59 4.01 2.86
C ILE A 107 3.00 4.59 3.09
N ALA A 108 3.25 5.80 2.58
CA ALA A 108 4.51 6.50 2.82
C ALA A 108 4.74 6.82 4.30
N GLY A 109 3.66 7.09 5.05
CA GLY A 109 3.67 7.36 6.49
C GLY A 109 3.75 6.13 7.39
N LEU A 110 3.71 4.91 6.86
CA LEU A 110 3.85 3.69 7.67
C LEU A 110 5.20 3.63 8.38
N GLU A 111 5.18 3.13 9.61
CA GLU A 111 6.40 2.94 10.41
C GLU A 111 7.41 2.05 9.69
N ARG A 112 8.60 2.59 9.42
CA ARG A 112 9.74 1.83 8.88
C ARG A 112 10.45 1.10 9.99
N VAL A 113 10.56 -0.22 9.88
CA VAL A 113 11.20 -1.06 10.89
C VAL A 113 12.68 -1.23 10.53
N ASN A 114 13.56 -0.92 11.48
CA ASN A 114 14.99 -1.12 11.26
C ASN A 114 15.30 -2.62 11.25
N ILE A 115 15.92 -3.10 10.18
CA ILE A 115 16.30 -4.50 10.01
C ILE A 115 17.13 -5.06 11.18
N LYS A 116 17.94 -4.20 11.81
CA LYS A 116 18.77 -4.59 12.97
C LYS A 116 17.96 -4.92 14.22
N THR A 117 16.71 -4.48 14.29
CA THR A 117 15.80 -4.74 15.42
C THR A 117 14.89 -5.93 15.19
N ILE A 118 14.90 -6.48 13.99
CA ILE A 118 14.11 -7.64 13.61
C ILE A 118 14.93 -8.92 13.88
N LYS A 119 14.26 -10.01 14.21
CA LYS A 119 14.91 -11.31 14.32
C LYS A 119 15.46 -11.74 12.97
N LYS A 120 16.62 -12.38 12.96
CA LYS A 120 17.30 -12.80 11.71
C LYS A 120 16.50 -13.85 10.91
N ASP A 121 15.66 -14.58 11.58
CA ASP A 121 14.77 -15.61 11.03
C ASP A 121 13.36 -15.09 10.71
N ALA A 122 13.16 -13.77 10.80
CA ALA A 122 11.87 -13.18 10.48
C ALA A 122 11.71 -13.05 8.96
N GLU A 123 10.57 -13.50 8.48
CA GLU A 123 10.19 -13.56 7.06
C GLU A 123 8.95 -12.71 6.79
N CYS A 124 8.81 -12.25 5.57
CA CYS A 124 7.59 -11.60 5.11
C CYS A 124 6.49 -12.65 4.92
N PRO A 125 5.30 -12.51 5.56
CA PRO A 125 4.25 -13.53 5.45
C PRO A 125 3.71 -13.70 4.02
N ILE A 126 3.84 -12.67 3.17
CA ILE A 126 3.33 -12.69 1.79
C ILE A 126 4.29 -13.43 0.86
N CYS A 127 5.57 -13.04 0.82
CA CYS A 127 6.53 -13.66 -0.10
C CYS A 127 7.39 -14.76 0.52
N GLY A 128 7.37 -14.94 1.86
CA GLY A 128 8.17 -15.95 2.55
C GLY A 128 9.68 -15.69 2.57
N ASN A 129 10.13 -14.51 2.09
CA ASN A 129 11.54 -14.18 2.10
C ASN A 129 11.95 -13.63 3.45
N ALA A 130 13.14 -14.01 3.93
CA ALA A 130 13.71 -13.41 5.11
C ALA A 130 14.05 -11.93 4.83
N PHE A 131 13.67 -11.05 5.74
CA PHE A 131 13.92 -9.61 5.58
C PHE A 131 15.40 -9.24 5.47
N VAL A 132 16.29 -10.10 6.01
CA VAL A 132 17.74 -9.88 5.99
C VAL A 132 18.39 -10.23 4.65
N ASP A 133 17.71 -10.99 3.80
CA ASP A 133 18.25 -11.44 2.51
C ASP A 133 18.03 -10.41 1.40
N ASP A 134 17.20 -9.38 1.65
CA ASP A 134 17.00 -8.29 0.70
C ASP A 134 18.18 -7.29 0.80
N PRO A 135 18.85 -6.98 -0.31
CA PRO A 135 19.93 -5.98 -0.32
C PRO A 135 19.44 -4.56 0.02
N HIS A 136 18.15 -4.27 -0.16
CA HIS A 136 17.52 -2.99 0.13
C HIS A 136 16.20 -3.18 0.88
N PRO A 137 16.22 -3.71 2.11
CA PRO A 137 15.01 -4.09 2.84
C PRO A 137 14.15 -2.87 3.18
N LEU A 138 12.91 -2.88 2.73
CA LEU A 138 11.89 -1.88 3.06
C LEU A 138 10.80 -2.52 3.91
N VAL A 139 11.09 -2.76 5.19
CA VAL A 139 10.16 -3.39 6.11
C VAL A 139 9.27 -2.35 6.76
N VAL A 140 7.97 -2.57 6.70
CA VAL A 140 6.94 -1.71 7.31
C VAL A 140 6.16 -2.46 8.38
N ARG A 141 5.72 -1.71 9.39
CA ARG A 141 4.82 -2.20 10.43
C ARG A 141 3.44 -1.60 10.24
N LEU A 142 2.41 -2.46 10.30
CA LEU A 142 1.04 -1.99 10.31
C LEU A 142 0.62 -1.55 11.72
N PRO A 143 -0.21 -0.50 11.85
CA PRO A 143 -0.57 0.08 13.16
C PRO A 143 -1.55 -0.77 13.96
N CYS A 144 -2.01 -1.88 13.43
CA CYS A 144 -2.93 -2.80 14.09
C CYS A 144 -2.23 -3.65 15.17
N HIS A 145 -1.02 -4.13 14.90
CA HIS A 145 -0.27 -4.96 15.85
C HIS A 145 1.24 -4.83 15.66
N PRO A 146 2.04 -4.83 16.75
CA PRO A 146 3.49 -4.63 16.67
C PRO A 146 4.27 -5.73 15.93
N THR A 147 3.69 -6.91 15.78
CA THR A 147 4.31 -8.05 15.04
C THR A 147 3.86 -8.12 13.57
N HIS A 148 2.90 -7.30 13.15
CA HIS A 148 2.44 -7.28 11.75
C HIS A 148 3.41 -6.47 10.89
N ILE A 149 4.50 -7.11 10.53
CA ILE A 149 5.55 -6.54 9.68
C ILE A 149 5.56 -7.22 8.33
N PHE A 150 5.79 -6.44 7.30
CA PHE A 150 5.77 -6.88 5.90
C PHE A 150 6.86 -6.18 5.11
N ASP A 151 7.27 -6.80 4.03
CA ASP A 151 7.95 -6.10 2.95
C ASP A 151 6.96 -5.10 2.32
N LEU A 152 7.40 -3.86 2.17
CA LEU A 152 6.56 -2.79 1.63
C LEU A 152 6.02 -3.12 0.24
N GLU A 153 6.87 -3.68 -0.64
CA GLU A 153 6.47 -4.01 -2.01
C GLU A 153 5.40 -5.10 -2.05
N CYS A 154 5.41 -6.00 -1.06
CA CYS A 154 4.42 -7.07 -0.95
C CYS A 154 3.07 -6.56 -0.44
N ILE A 155 3.07 -5.70 0.59
CA ILE A 155 1.83 -5.26 1.24
C ILE A 155 1.17 -4.06 0.53
N ARG A 156 1.96 -3.21 -0.14
CA ARG A 156 1.47 -2.00 -0.81
C ARG A 156 0.31 -2.25 -1.77
N PRO A 157 0.39 -3.18 -2.75
CA PRO A 157 -0.70 -3.42 -3.70
C PRO A 157 -1.98 -3.90 -3.01
N TRP A 158 -1.88 -4.68 -1.94
CA TRP A 158 -3.02 -5.11 -1.15
C TRP A 158 -3.69 -3.92 -0.45
N LEU A 159 -2.92 -3.07 0.23
CA LEU A 159 -3.45 -1.92 0.97
C LEU A 159 -4.12 -0.89 0.06
N LEU A 160 -3.61 -0.70 -1.15
CA LEU A 160 -4.20 0.21 -2.14
C LEU A 160 -5.59 -0.27 -2.63
N LEU A 161 -5.86 -1.56 -2.65
CA LEU A 161 -7.17 -2.11 -3.03
C LEU A 161 -8.10 -2.36 -1.85
N ASN A 162 -7.60 -3.01 -0.79
CA ASN A 162 -8.44 -3.50 0.30
C ASN A 162 -8.39 -2.61 1.56
N GLY A 163 -7.30 -1.91 1.82
CA GLY A 163 -7.16 -1.05 3.00
C GLY A 163 -7.25 -1.76 4.34
N THR A 164 -7.15 -3.10 4.38
CA THR A 164 -7.21 -3.92 5.59
C THR A 164 -5.91 -4.64 5.85
N CYS A 165 -5.60 -4.89 7.12
CA CYS A 165 -4.49 -5.79 7.46
C CYS A 165 -4.83 -7.22 7.04
N PRO A 166 -3.96 -7.92 6.28
CA PRO A 166 -4.27 -9.29 5.85
C PRO A 166 -4.24 -10.32 6.99
N LEU A 167 -3.55 -10.04 8.12
CA LEU A 167 -3.43 -10.98 9.24
C LEU A 167 -4.60 -10.92 10.22
N ASP A 168 -5.05 -9.72 10.60
CA ASP A 168 -6.12 -9.52 11.58
C ASP A 168 -7.38 -8.88 11.00
N ARG A 169 -7.38 -8.56 9.70
CA ARG A 169 -8.49 -7.94 8.96
C ARG A 169 -8.95 -6.58 9.51
N MET A 170 -8.09 -5.93 10.32
CA MET A 170 -8.39 -4.58 10.80
C MET A 170 -8.48 -3.60 9.63
N ASP A 171 -9.56 -2.82 9.58
CA ASP A 171 -9.76 -1.79 8.55
C ASP A 171 -8.91 -0.56 8.86
N LEU A 172 -7.79 -0.46 8.16
CA LEU A 172 -6.83 0.63 8.28
C LEU A 172 -7.32 1.87 7.55
N ALA A 173 -8.01 1.69 6.43
CA ALA A 173 -8.57 2.77 5.66
C ALA A 173 -9.68 3.51 6.43
N GLN A 174 -10.53 2.80 7.15
CA GLN A 174 -11.54 3.42 8.01
C GLN A 174 -10.89 4.19 9.16
N ARG A 175 -9.90 3.61 9.83
CA ARG A 175 -9.17 4.30 10.90
C ARG A 175 -8.50 5.58 10.41
N GLU A 176 -7.95 5.59 9.21
CA GLU A 176 -7.32 6.77 8.62
C GLU A 176 -8.37 7.84 8.28
N ARG A 177 -9.51 7.44 7.71
CA ARG A 177 -10.64 8.35 7.46
C ARG A 177 -11.12 9.01 8.77
N ASP A 178 -11.32 8.22 9.82
CA ASP A 178 -11.75 8.71 11.14
C ASP A 178 -10.71 9.66 11.75
N ARG A 179 -9.42 9.37 11.57
CA ARG A 179 -8.32 10.25 12.03
C ARG A 179 -8.32 11.58 11.28
N LYS A 180 -8.42 11.54 9.94
CA LYS A 180 -8.48 12.74 9.10
C LYS A 180 -9.71 13.60 9.45
N GLN A 181 -10.85 12.97 9.65
CA GLN A 181 -12.07 13.69 10.03
C GLN A 181 -11.92 14.38 11.38
N LYS A 182 -11.43 13.71 12.42
CA LYS A 182 -11.18 14.32 13.73
C LYS A 182 -10.22 15.51 13.65
N LEU A 183 -9.15 15.37 12.86
CA LEU A 183 -8.19 16.46 12.66
C LEU A 183 -8.84 17.67 12.00
N LEU A 184 -9.68 17.46 10.99
CA LEU A 184 -10.44 18.53 10.34
C LEU A 184 -11.41 19.23 11.31
N GLU A 185 -12.11 18.47 12.14
CA GLU A 185 -13.00 19.01 13.18
C GLU A 185 -12.24 19.86 14.20
N GLU A 186 -11.06 19.41 14.64
CA GLU A 186 -10.18 20.17 15.54
C GLU A 186 -9.66 21.46 14.90
N ILE A 187 -9.25 21.41 13.64
CA ILE A 187 -8.80 22.60 12.91
C ILE A 187 -9.95 23.60 12.77
N GLN A 188 -11.16 23.16 12.42
CA GLN A 188 -12.33 24.01 12.29
C GLN A 188 -12.70 24.66 13.64
N LYS A 189 -12.65 23.89 14.73
CA LYS A 189 -12.92 24.39 16.07
C LYS A 189 -11.90 25.45 16.52
N ASN A 190 -10.62 25.25 16.18
CA ASN A 190 -9.54 26.20 16.54
C ASN A 190 -9.49 27.42 15.59
N ALA A 191 -10.11 27.33 14.41
CA ALA A 191 -10.18 28.41 13.43
C ALA A 191 -11.46 29.28 13.59
N ALA A 192 -12.38 28.92 14.50
CA ALA A 192 -13.51 29.78 14.85
C ALA A 192 -12.93 31.07 15.48
N PRO A 193 -13.23 32.28 14.96
CA PRO A 193 -12.80 33.51 15.60
C PRO A 193 -13.37 33.55 16.99
N ASP A 194 -12.55 33.95 17.99
CA ASP A 194 -13.06 34.40 19.28
C ASP A 194 -14.00 35.56 19.01
N ASP A 195 -15.30 35.32 19.09
CA ASP A 195 -16.32 36.34 19.12
C ASP A 195 -16.28 37.05 20.49
N ASP A 196 -15.12 37.56 20.86
CA ASP A 196 -15.02 38.66 21.81
C ASP A 196 -15.40 39.92 21.03
N GLU A 197 -16.71 40.09 20.78
CA GLU A 197 -17.28 41.39 20.54
C GLU A 197 -16.93 42.24 21.77
N GLU A 198 -15.81 42.95 21.72
CA GLU A 198 -15.59 44.09 22.58
C GLU A 198 -16.77 45.05 22.31
N GLU A 199 -17.73 44.99 23.26
CA GLU A 199 -18.84 45.93 23.35
C GLU A 199 -18.24 47.32 23.46
N TRP A 200 -18.07 47.99 22.32
CA TRP A 200 -17.62 49.36 22.25
C TRP A 200 -18.72 50.23 22.76
N ASP A 201 -18.73 50.47 24.09
CA ASP A 201 -19.60 51.41 24.75
C ASP A 201 -19.19 52.83 24.31
N GLY A 202 -19.93 53.31 23.30
CA GLY A 202 -19.82 54.66 22.75
C GLY A 202 -20.12 55.72 23.78
N LEU A 203 -19.12 56.03 24.62
CA LEU A 203 -19.20 57.14 25.60
C LEU A 203 -18.36 58.31 25.08
N TYR A 204 -18.88 59.05 24.09
CA TYR A 204 -18.57 60.45 23.82
C TYR A 204 -19.85 61.17 23.39
N GLY A 205 -20.55 61.79 24.38
CA GLY A 205 -21.46 62.90 24.18
C GLY A 205 -20.75 64.21 24.48
#